data_2922d7b7ffe3f7d81d75def3d8ccd04b
#
_entry.id   2922d7b7ffe3f7d81d75def3d8ccd04b
#
_cell.length_a   1.000
_cell.length_b   1.000
_cell.length_c   1.000
_cell.angle_alpha   90.00
_cell.angle_beta   90.00
_cell.angle_gamma   90.00
#
_symmetry.space_group_name_H-M   'P 1'
#
loop_
_entity.id
_entity.type
_entity.pdbx_description
1 polymer ?
#
loop_
_entity_poly.entity_id
_entity_poly.type
_entity_poly.pdbx_seq_one_letter_code
_entity_poly.pdbx_strand_id
1 'polypeptide(L)'
;LYADSPRVDLRFEVDWQPTQQLLKLFFPLDINGHMATYEIQYGSVTRAMHRNTSWDEARFEVANQKWLDISENNYGVSFINDSKYGSGLHQGVLGLTLLKSPIWPNEIADQEVHHFSYSIRPHTGDWREQDIVRASYAYNNPLLVTQDAGHSGFYEHLPAELDQARADQRIAQRANASEPA
;
A
#
# COMPACT_ATOMS: atom_id res chain seq x y z
N LEU A 1 -9.85 9.45 5.94
CA LEU A 1 -9.33 9.29 7.30
C LEU A 1 -10.40 8.66 8.17
N TYR A 2 -10.05 7.62 8.92
CA TYR A 2 -10.94 7.01 9.91
C TYR A 2 -10.42 7.38 11.31
N ALA A 3 -11.34 7.68 12.24
CA ALA A 3 -10.99 8.18 13.57
C ALA A 3 -10.08 7.23 14.37
N ASP A 4 -10.27 5.93 14.18
CA ASP A 4 -9.55 4.88 14.92
C ASP A 4 -8.47 4.18 14.09
N SER A 5 -8.06 4.77 12.97
CA SER A 5 -7.04 4.19 12.09
C SER A 5 -5.79 5.08 12.04
N PRO A 6 -4.60 4.52 12.27
CA PRO A 6 -3.34 5.27 12.18
C PRO A 6 -2.88 5.52 10.73
N ARG A 7 -3.74 5.30 9.74
CA ARG A 7 -3.37 5.38 8.32
C ARG A 7 -4.24 6.36 7.54
N VAL A 8 -3.69 6.86 6.45
CA VAL A 8 -4.38 7.68 5.45
C VAL A 8 -4.53 6.86 4.19
N ASP A 9 -5.76 6.56 3.79
CA ASP A 9 -6.04 5.87 2.53
C ASP A 9 -6.25 6.88 1.41
N LEU A 10 -5.57 6.65 0.29
CA LEU A 10 -5.64 7.41 -0.94
C LEU A 10 -6.28 6.51 -2.01
N ARG A 11 -7.38 6.94 -2.58
CA ARG A 11 -8.04 6.26 -3.69
C ARG A 11 -7.88 7.08 -4.95
N PHE A 12 -7.51 6.43 -6.03
CA PHE A 12 -7.29 7.04 -7.32
C PHE A 12 -8.28 6.49 -8.35
N GLU A 13 -8.87 7.40 -9.10
CA GLU A 13 -9.56 7.14 -10.34
C GLU A 13 -8.88 8.00 -11.40
N VAL A 14 -8.29 7.38 -12.41
CA VAL A 14 -7.49 8.05 -13.42
C VAL A 14 -7.98 7.61 -14.80
N ASP A 15 -8.60 8.53 -15.54
CA ASP A 15 -8.82 8.36 -16.98
C ASP A 15 -7.50 8.67 -17.70
N TRP A 16 -6.82 7.60 -18.11
CA TRP A 16 -5.47 7.68 -18.65
C TRP A 16 -5.46 7.45 -20.16
N GLN A 17 -5.18 8.51 -20.92
CA GLN A 17 -5.15 8.48 -22.38
C GLN A 17 -3.77 8.77 -23.02
N PRO A 18 -2.74 9.20 -22.28
CA PRO A 18 -1.44 9.54 -22.86
C PRO A 18 -0.73 8.34 -23.48
N THR A 19 0.18 8.61 -24.41
CA THR A 19 1.12 7.64 -24.98
C THR A 19 2.56 8.00 -24.59
N GLN A 20 3.43 7.00 -24.40
CA GLN A 20 4.83 7.18 -24.07
C GLN A 20 5.08 8.07 -22.82
N GLN A 21 4.19 7.97 -21.86
CA GLN A 21 4.30 8.71 -20.60
C GLN A 21 4.30 7.77 -19.40
N LEU A 22 4.84 8.29 -18.29
CA LEU A 22 4.91 7.64 -17.01
C LEU A 22 4.28 8.55 -15.96
N LEU A 23 3.24 8.07 -15.29
CA LEU A 23 2.64 8.77 -14.16
C LEU A 23 3.29 8.29 -12.87
N LYS A 24 3.83 9.24 -12.10
CA LYS A 24 4.43 8.97 -10.79
C LYS A 24 3.86 9.90 -9.73
N LEU A 25 3.80 9.40 -8.50
CA LEU A 25 3.46 10.17 -7.31
C LEU A 25 4.70 10.27 -6.43
N PHE A 26 5.03 11.48 -5.96
CA PHE A 26 6.22 11.73 -5.17
C PHE A 26 5.87 12.17 -3.75
N PHE A 27 6.57 11.59 -2.77
CA PHE A 27 6.47 11.92 -1.36
C PHE A 27 7.84 12.32 -0.85
N PRO A 28 8.08 13.60 -0.57
CA PRO A 28 9.25 14.00 0.20
C PRO A 28 9.08 13.54 1.66
N LEU A 29 10.08 12.86 2.19
CA LEU A 29 10.09 12.28 3.52
C LEU A 29 11.27 12.85 4.31
N ASP A 30 11.00 13.32 5.51
CA ASP A 30 12.03 13.78 6.46
C ASP A 30 12.42 12.60 7.37
N ILE A 31 13.05 11.58 6.76
CA ILE A 31 13.53 10.38 7.44
C ILE A 31 15.00 10.18 7.09
N ASN A 32 15.87 10.20 8.10
CA ASN A 32 17.32 10.04 7.97
C ASN A 32 17.75 8.56 7.99
N GLY A 33 17.09 7.75 7.18
CA GLY A 33 17.43 6.35 7.02
C GLY A 33 18.46 6.14 5.90
N HIS A 34 19.20 5.05 5.99
CA HIS A 34 20.11 4.61 4.90
C HIS A 34 19.53 3.45 4.10
N MET A 35 18.54 2.78 4.64
CA MET A 35 17.95 1.57 4.09
C MET A 35 16.44 1.67 4.14
N ALA A 36 15.78 1.12 3.12
CA ALA A 36 14.34 0.91 3.09
C ALA A 36 14.03 -0.57 2.92
N THR A 37 12.93 -1.04 3.49
CA THR A 37 12.50 -2.43 3.41
C THR A 37 11.32 -2.55 2.45
N TYR A 38 11.36 -3.56 1.60
CA TYR A 38 10.37 -3.82 0.57
C TYR A 38 9.84 -5.24 0.71
N GLU A 39 8.54 -5.43 0.66
CA GLU A 39 7.99 -6.76 0.56
C GLU A 39 8.34 -7.38 -0.80
N ILE A 40 8.74 -8.63 -0.76
CA ILE A 40 8.91 -9.50 -1.92
C ILE A 40 8.09 -10.78 -1.70
N GLN A 41 8.10 -11.66 -2.68
CA GLN A 41 7.47 -12.98 -2.55
C GLN A 41 8.08 -13.74 -1.36
N TYR A 42 7.22 -14.17 -0.44
CA TYR A 42 7.57 -14.94 0.78
C TYR A 42 8.51 -14.24 1.78
N GLY A 43 8.65 -12.92 1.71
CA GLY A 43 9.51 -12.22 2.65
C GLY A 43 9.69 -10.74 2.36
N SER A 44 10.79 -10.21 2.80
CA SER A 44 11.18 -8.82 2.57
C SER A 44 12.64 -8.70 2.22
N VAL A 45 13.00 -7.64 1.53
CA VAL A 45 14.37 -7.28 1.18
C VAL A 45 14.65 -5.84 1.57
N THR A 46 15.83 -5.60 2.14
CA THR A 46 16.29 -4.25 2.47
C THR A 46 17.21 -3.74 1.37
N ARG A 47 16.99 -2.50 0.92
CA ARG A 47 17.77 -1.84 -0.13
C ARG A 47 18.26 -0.48 0.32
N ALA A 48 19.43 -0.06 -0.19
CA ALA A 48 19.99 1.25 0.08
C ALA A 48 19.11 2.37 -0.48
N MET A 49 18.98 3.46 0.28
CA MET A 49 18.29 4.69 -0.13
C MET A 49 19.22 5.67 -0.87
N HIS A 50 20.50 5.36 -0.97
CA HIS A 50 21.53 6.14 -1.65
C HIS A 50 21.92 5.50 -3.00
N ARG A 51 22.64 6.26 -3.82
CA ARG A 51 23.16 5.83 -5.13
C ARG A 51 24.67 5.98 -5.19
N ASN A 52 25.36 5.41 -4.19
CA ASN A 52 26.81 5.58 -4.04
C ASN A 52 27.62 4.67 -4.97
N THR A 53 27.01 3.66 -5.52
CA THR A 53 27.65 2.73 -6.46
C THR A 53 26.87 2.68 -7.77
N SER A 54 27.52 2.25 -8.85
CA SER A 54 26.84 2.02 -10.15
C SER A 54 25.71 0.98 -10.05
N TRP A 55 25.82 0.02 -9.12
CA TRP A 55 24.75 -0.93 -8.82
C TRP A 55 23.52 -0.26 -8.19
N ASP A 56 23.76 0.67 -7.27
CA ASP A 56 22.67 1.41 -6.63
C ASP A 56 22.01 2.38 -7.63
N GLU A 57 22.81 3.02 -8.49
CA GLU A 57 22.31 3.89 -9.54
C GLU A 57 21.46 3.13 -10.56
N ALA A 58 21.87 1.90 -10.93
CA ALA A 58 21.10 1.05 -11.83
C ALA A 58 19.76 0.59 -11.23
N ARG A 59 19.60 0.62 -9.90
CA ARG A 59 18.37 0.32 -9.18
C ARG A 59 17.54 1.58 -8.92
N PHE A 60 17.44 2.47 -9.89
CA PHE A 60 16.69 3.72 -9.77
C PHE A 60 15.19 3.50 -9.48
N GLU A 61 14.66 2.34 -9.82
CA GLU A 61 13.31 1.88 -9.52
C GLU A 61 13.30 0.38 -9.25
N VAL A 62 12.57 -0.03 -8.22
CA VAL A 62 12.52 -1.41 -7.75
C VAL A 62 11.09 -1.84 -7.51
N ALA A 63 10.85 -3.14 -7.56
CA ALA A 63 9.56 -3.71 -7.21
C ALA A 63 9.40 -3.85 -5.70
N ASN A 64 8.22 -3.55 -5.21
CA ASN A 64 7.70 -3.96 -3.90
C ASN A 64 6.34 -4.62 -4.11
N GLN A 65 5.97 -5.54 -3.25
CA GLN A 65 4.64 -6.16 -3.31
C GLN A 65 3.61 -5.27 -2.57
N LYS A 66 2.95 -5.76 -1.56
CA LYS A 66 1.89 -5.05 -0.85
C LYS A 66 2.36 -3.85 -0.02
N TRP A 67 3.63 -3.82 0.39
CA TRP A 67 4.14 -2.75 1.23
C TRP A 67 5.62 -2.45 1.00
N LEU A 68 5.99 -1.24 1.34
CA LEU A 68 7.38 -0.81 1.58
C LEU A 68 7.42 0.03 2.87
N ASP A 69 8.56 0.05 3.51
CA ASP A 69 8.79 0.78 4.76
C ASP A 69 10.09 1.56 4.74
N ILE A 70 10.04 2.75 5.29
CA ILE A 70 11.18 3.62 5.46
C ILE A 70 11.17 4.07 6.91
N SER A 71 12.16 3.62 7.68
CA SER A 71 12.24 3.89 9.13
C SER A 71 13.60 4.39 9.54
N GLU A 72 13.61 5.18 10.58
CA GLU A 72 14.75 5.49 11.43
C GLU A 72 14.49 5.01 12.87
N ASN A 73 15.38 5.30 13.83
CA ASN A 73 15.36 4.65 15.16
C ASN A 73 14.02 4.67 15.90
N ASN A 74 13.22 5.72 15.78
CA ASN A 74 11.99 5.91 16.55
C ASN A 74 10.79 6.35 15.73
N TYR A 75 10.95 6.45 14.43
CA TYR A 75 9.90 6.90 13.51
C TYR A 75 10.04 6.23 12.16
N GLY A 76 8.91 5.93 11.53
CA GLY A 76 8.87 5.37 10.20
C GLY A 76 7.55 5.67 9.49
N VAL A 77 7.56 5.42 8.20
CA VAL A 77 6.37 5.50 7.35
C VAL A 77 6.34 4.29 6.43
N SER A 78 5.25 3.53 6.53
CA SER A 78 4.98 2.45 5.60
C SER A 78 3.97 2.89 4.55
N PHE A 79 4.21 2.47 3.30
CA PHE A 79 3.31 2.62 2.17
C PHE A 79 2.76 1.27 1.79
N ILE A 80 1.45 1.15 1.80
CA ILE A 80 0.72 -0.06 1.42
C ILE A 80 0.02 0.22 0.10
N ASN A 81 0.04 -0.73 -0.83
CA ASN A 81 -0.65 -0.61 -2.11
C ASN A 81 -1.47 -1.86 -2.44
N ASP A 82 -2.40 -1.72 -3.37
CA ASP A 82 -3.24 -2.82 -3.84
C ASP A 82 -2.77 -3.44 -5.16
N SER A 83 -2.01 -2.71 -6.00
CA SER A 83 -1.70 -3.19 -7.34
C SER A 83 -0.51 -2.53 -8.03
N LYS A 84 0.07 -1.46 -7.48
CA LYS A 84 1.13 -0.68 -8.14
C LYS A 84 2.47 -0.91 -7.45
N TYR A 85 3.31 -1.72 -8.05
CA TYR A 85 4.51 -2.31 -7.41
C TYR A 85 5.82 -1.62 -7.74
N GLY A 86 5.82 -0.56 -8.54
CA GLY A 86 7.03 0.19 -8.89
C GLY A 86 7.31 1.31 -7.89
N SER A 87 8.50 1.35 -7.33
CA SER A 87 8.92 2.40 -6.41
C SER A 87 10.40 2.76 -6.57
N GLY A 88 10.72 4.03 -6.43
CA GLY A 88 12.09 4.52 -6.41
C GLY A 88 12.27 5.47 -5.22
N LEU A 89 13.36 5.33 -4.49
CA LEU A 89 13.68 6.18 -3.35
C LEU A 89 15.06 6.78 -3.54
N HIS A 90 15.12 8.11 -3.50
CA HIS A 90 16.36 8.83 -3.66
C HIS A 90 16.32 10.19 -2.97
N GLN A 91 17.37 10.51 -2.21
CA GLN A 91 17.50 11.80 -1.48
C GLN A 91 16.28 12.16 -0.63
N GLY A 92 15.71 11.20 0.08
CA GLY A 92 14.53 11.43 0.92
C GLY A 92 13.21 11.58 0.15
N VAL A 93 13.20 11.37 -1.18
CA VAL A 93 11.97 11.42 -1.97
C VAL A 93 11.61 10.03 -2.44
N LEU A 94 10.46 9.54 -1.99
CA LEU A 94 9.84 8.33 -2.50
C LEU A 94 9.01 8.65 -3.74
N GLY A 95 9.31 7.99 -4.85
CA GLY A 95 8.51 8.01 -6.07
C GLY A 95 7.78 6.69 -6.27
N LEU A 96 6.47 6.73 -6.37
CA LEU A 96 5.63 5.57 -6.68
C LEU A 96 5.23 5.63 -8.16
N THR A 97 5.45 4.56 -8.89
CA THR A 97 5.04 4.45 -10.30
C THR A 97 3.61 3.94 -10.37
N LEU A 98 2.74 4.73 -10.94
CA LEU A 98 1.31 4.47 -11.00
C LEU A 98 0.89 3.85 -12.32
N LEU A 99 1.21 4.52 -13.44
CA LEU A 99 0.81 4.10 -14.80
C LEU A 99 1.95 4.33 -15.78
N LYS A 100 2.01 3.50 -16.82
CA LYS A 100 2.97 3.61 -17.91
C LYS A 100 2.28 3.27 -19.22
N SER A 101 2.45 4.09 -20.24
CA SER A 101 1.87 3.88 -21.59
C SER A 101 2.96 3.53 -22.60
N PRO A 102 3.42 2.30 -22.70
CA PRO A 102 4.27 1.88 -23.81
C PRO A 102 3.48 1.84 -25.12
N ILE A 103 4.18 1.96 -26.24
CA ILE A 103 3.57 1.79 -27.58
C ILE A 103 3.89 0.42 -28.21
N TRP A 104 4.65 -0.39 -27.54
CA TRP A 104 5.02 -1.73 -28.00
C TRP A 104 4.92 -2.73 -26.83
N PRO A 105 4.30 -3.90 -27.05
CA PRO A 105 3.73 -4.43 -28.30
C PRO A 105 2.31 -3.94 -28.59
N ASN A 106 1.69 -3.16 -27.70
CA ASN A 106 0.35 -2.61 -27.86
C ASN A 106 0.41 -1.07 -27.85
N GLU A 107 -0.05 -0.44 -28.93
CA GLU A 107 -0.01 1.01 -29.11
C GLU A 107 -0.95 1.78 -28.17
N ILE A 108 -1.98 1.11 -27.67
CA ILE A 108 -3.00 1.68 -26.75
C ILE A 108 -2.88 1.08 -25.33
N ALA A 109 -1.70 0.56 -24.97
CA ALA A 109 -1.48 -0.03 -23.67
C ALA A 109 -1.82 0.95 -22.55
N ASP A 110 -2.56 0.47 -21.54
CA ASP A 110 -3.00 1.20 -20.36
C ASP A 110 -3.90 2.44 -20.64
N GLN A 111 -4.42 2.62 -21.86
CA GLN A 111 -5.36 3.71 -22.16
C GLN A 111 -6.78 3.31 -21.75
N GLU A 112 -7.08 3.48 -20.46
CA GLU A 112 -8.39 3.17 -19.87
C GLU A 112 -8.59 3.94 -18.56
N VAL A 113 -9.73 3.75 -17.91
CA VAL A 113 -9.96 4.25 -16.55
C VAL A 113 -9.38 3.25 -15.56
N HIS A 114 -8.42 3.71 -14.76
CA HIS A 114 -7.76 2.92 -13.73
C HIS A 114 -8.27 3.27 -12.35
N HIS A 115 -8.50 2.23 -11.53
CA HIS A 115 -8.81 2.36 -10.11
C HIS A 115 -7.75 1.64 -9.30
N PHE A 116 -7.13 2.34 -8.37
CA PHE A 116 -6.14 1.76 -7.46
C PHE A 116 -6.05 2.58 -6.18
N SER A 117 -5.42 2.02 -5.17
CA SER A 117 -5.31 2.69 -3.89
C SER A 117 -3.95 2.50 -3.23
N TYR A 118 -3.61 3.46 -2.38
CA TYR A 118 -2.48 3.43 -1.47
C TYR A 118 -2.93 3.76 -0.06
N SER A 119 -2.22 3.24 0.91
CA SER A 119 -2.35 3.64 2.30
C SER A 119 -1.00 4.09 2.84
N ILE A 120 -0.98 5.24 3.50
CA ILE A 120 0.20 5.79 4.18
C ILE A 120 -0.01 5.57 5.67
N ARG A 121 0.92 4.89 6.31
CA ARG A 121 0.88 4.57 7.74
C ARG A 121 2.14 5.06 8.44
N PRO A 122 2.14 6.27 9.02
CA PRO A 122 3.18 6.69 9.94
C PRO A 122 3.18 5.80 11.19
N HIS A 123 4.36 5.56 11.75
CA HIS A 123 4.48 4.74 12.95
C HIS A 123 5.74 5.09 13.76
N THR A 124 5.77 4.63 15.00
CA THR A 124 6.94 4.66 15.86
C THR A 124 7.70 3.34 15.76
N GLY A 125 9.01 3.36 15.89
CA GLY A 125 9.82 2.13 15.86
C GLY A 125 9.91 1.46 14.48
N ASP A 126 10.16 0.16 14.50
CA ASP A 126 10.35 -0.67 13.30
C ASP A 126 9.01 -1.21 12.76
N TRP A 127 8.93 -1.43 11.46
CA TRP A 127 7.75 -1.99 10.78
C TRP A 127 7.30 -3.35 11.33
N ARG A 128 8.21 -4.14 11.91
CA ARG A 128 7.91 -5.45 12.52
C ARG A 128 7.08 -5.29 13.79
N GLU A 129 7.38 -4.27 14.60
CA GLU A 129 6.68 -3.96 15.84
C GLU A 129 5.28 -3.37 15.58
N GLN A 130 5.08 -2.80 14.39
CA GLN A 130 3.86 -2.10 14.00
C GLN A 130 2.90 -2.93 13.15
N ASP A 131 3.15 -4.23 13.05
CA ASP A 131 2.26 -5.18 12.36
C ASP A 131 1.95 -4.80 10.89
N ILE A 132 2.93 -4.21 10.19
CA ILE A 132 2.75 -3.71 8.82
C ILE A 132 2.41 -4.84 7.85
N VAL A 133 3.00 -6.01 8.04
CA VAL A 133 2.72 -7.21 7.22
C VAL A 133 1.24 -7.57 7.28
N ARG A 134 0.67 -7.67 8.50
CA ARG A 134 -0.74 -7.99 8.70
C ARG A 134 -1.66 -6.89 8.17
N ALA A 135 -1.30 -5.62 8.41
CA ALA A 135 -2.06 -4.48 7.90
C ALA A 135 -2.11 -4.47 6.37
N SER A 136 -1.01 -4.79 5.70
CA SER A 136 -0.94 -4.89 4.24
C SER A 136 -1.74 -6.07 3.69
N TYR A 137 -1.74 -7.20 4.39
CA TYR A 137 -2.59 -8.35 4.05
C TYR A 137 -4.07 -8.01 4.19
N ALA A 138 -4.48 -7.39 5.30
CA ALA A 138 -5.87 -6.97 5.51
C ALA A 138 -6.33 -5.93 4.48
N TYR A 139 -5.44 -5.04 4.05
CA TYR A 139 -5.71 -4.06 3.01
C TYR A 139 -5.99 -4.70 1.65
N ASN A 140 -5.21 -5.72 1.29
CA ASN A 140 -5.30 -6.40 0.01
C ASN A 140 -6.31 -7.57 -0.02
N ASN A 141 -6.72 -8.05 1.15
CA ASN A 141 -7.66 -9.17 1.28
C ASN A 141 -8.82 -8.76 2.19
N PRO A 142 -9.71 -7.87 1.70
CA PRO A 142 -10.87 -7.45 2.49
C PRO A 142 -11.77 -8.64 2.78
N LEU A 143 -12.37 -8.64 3.97
CA LEU A 143 -13.33 -9.67 4.34
C LEU A 143 -14.57 -9.60 3.45
N LEU A 144 -14.94 -10.73 2.88
CA LEU A 144 -16.21 -10.88 2.17
C LEU A 144 -17.30 -11.16 3.22
N VAL A 145 -18.28 -10.25 3.30
CA VAL A 145 -19.43 -10.41 4.19
C VAL A 145 -20.62 -10.83 3.35
N THR A 146 -21.20 -11.98 3.68
CA THR A 146 -22.47 -12.45 3.11
C THR A 146 -23.53 -12.48 4.21
N GLN A 147 -24.71 -12.00 3.88
CA GLN A 147 -25.87 -12.14 4.77
C GLN A 147 -26.63 -13.40 4.37
N ASP A 148 -26.81 -14.32 5.33
CA ASP A 148 -27.55 -15.55 5.14
C ASP A 148 -28.78 -15.58 6.05
N ALA A 149 -29.76 -16.44 5.72
CA ALA A 149 -31.01 -16.62 6.45
C ALA A 149 -30.85 -17.24 7.87
N GLY A 150 -29.62 -17.52 8.25
CA GLY A 150 -29.26 -18.10 9.54
C GLY A 150 -29.32 -19.63 9.53
N HIS A 151 -28.17 -20.25 9.65
CA HIS A 151 -27.99 -21.68 9.91
C HIS A 151 -27.02 -21.85 11.08
N SER A 152 -27.05 -23.01 11.72
CA SER A 152 -26.07 -23.34 12.76
C SER A 152 -24.68 -23.35 12.15
N GLY A 153 -23.77 -22.48 12.64
CA GLY A 153 -22.38 -22.42 12.18
C GLY A 153 -21.62 -23.71 12.52
N PHE A 154 -20.60 -24.02 11.71
CA PHE A 154 -19.70 -25.13 11.97
C PHE A 154 -18.74 -24.84 13.13
N TYR A 155 -18.50 -23.56 13.44
CA TYR A 155 -17.63 -23.11 14.52
C TYR A 155 -18.46 -22.42 15.62
N GLU A 156 -18.38 -22.92 16.86
CA GLU A 156 -19.03 -22.31 18.03
C GLU A 156 -18.33 -21.02 18.46
N HIS A 157 -17.01 -20.89 18.17
CA HIS A 157 -16.23 -19.70 18.50
C HIS A 157 -15.39 -19.30 17.31
N LEU A 158 -15.48 -18.00 16.96
CA LEU A 158 -14.55 -17.40 16.00
C LEU A 158 -13.25 -17.06 16.74
N PRO A 159 -12.05 -17.25 16.10
CA PRO A 159 -10.81 -16.69 16.65
C PRO A 159 -10.94 -15.20 16.92
N ALA A 160 -10.35 -14.72 18.01
CA ALA A 160 -10.42 -13.31 18.43
C ALA A 160 -10.00 -12.31 17.33
N GLU A 161 -9.13 -12.74 16.43
CA GLU A 161 -8.70 -11.97 15.26
C GLU A 161 -9.81 -11.69 14.24
N LEU A 162 -10.77 -12.60 14.10
CA LEU A 162 -11.94 -12.42 13.25
C LEU A 162 -13.00 -11.51 13.92
N ASP A 163 -13.08 -11.50 15.25
CA ASP A 163 -13.93 -10.58 15.98
C ASP A 163 -13.45 -9.15 15.84
N GLN A 164 -12.14 -8.91 15.88
CA GLN A 164 -11.56 -7.60 15.64
C GLN A 164 -11.87 -7.10 14.22
N ALA A 165 -11.67 -7.95 13.22
CA ALA A 165 -11.96 -7.62 11.83
C ALA A 165 -13.46 -7.33 11.59
N ARG A 166 -14.37 -7.97 12.32
CA ARG A 166 -15.81 -7.66 12.29
C ARG A 166 -16.13 -6.33 12.95
N ALA A 167 -15.43 -5.97 14.02
CA ALA A 167 -15.58 -4.67 14.66
C ALA A 167 -15.18 -3.55 13.71
N ASP A 168 -14.04 -3.70 13.00
CA ASP A 168 -13.54 -2.74 12.02
C ASP A 168 -14.48 -2.58 10.82
N GLN A 169 -15.10 -3.65 10.35
CA GLN A 169 -16.13 -3.58 9.29
C GLN A 169 -17.42 -2.88 9.72
N ARG A 170 -17.88 -3.07 10.96
CA ARG A 170 -19.05 -2.37 11.48
C ARG A 170 -18.82 -0.86 11.57
N ILE A 171 -17.59 -0.46 11.89
CA ILE A 171 -17.19 0.95 11.90
C ILE A 171 -17.22 1.53 10.49
N ALA A 172 -16.65 0.82 9.50
CA ALA A 172 -16.64 1.22 8.10
C ALA A 172 -18.08 1.34 7.51
N GLN A 173 -18.97 0.39 7.83
CA GLN A 173 -20.36 0.43 7.38
C GLN A 173 -21.15 1.59 7.99
N ARG A 174 -20.89 1.93 9.25
CA ARG A 174 -21.52 3.09 9.91
C ARG A 174 -21.04 4.41 9.34
N ALA A 175 -19.77 4.51 8.98
CA ALA A 175 -19.21 5.69 8.33
C ALA A 175 -19.84 5.92 6.95
N ASN A 176 -20.05 4.88 6.15
CA ASN A 176 -20.70 4.96 4.84
C ASN A 176 -22.22 5.22 4.93
N ALA A 177 -22.88 4.83 6.02
CA ALA A 177 -24.31 5.04 6.22
C ALA A 177 -24.65 6.45 6.75
N SER A 178 -23.66 7.24 7.15
CA SER A 178 -23.81 8.59 7.67
C SER A 178 -23.55 9.71 6.65
N GLU A 179 -23.28 9.40 5.37
CA GLU A 179 -23.26 10.40 4.32
C GLU A 179 -24.68 10.72 3.88
N PRO A 180 -25.15 11.98 4.05
CA PRO A 180 -26.45 12.41 3.52
C PRO A 180 -26.38 12.49 1.99
N ALA A 181 -27.46 12.04 1.34
CA ALA A 181 -27.68 12.12 -0.10
C ALA A 181 -27.72 13.58 -0.61
#